data_634a1bd46fc1208b0fa69b19fb030dca
#
_entry.id   634a1bd46fc1208b0fa69b19fb030dca
#
_cell.length_a   1.000
_cell.length_b   1.000
_cell.length_c   1.000
_cell.angle_alpha   90.00
_cell.angle_beta   90.00
_cell.angle_gamma   90.00
#
_symmetry.space_group_name_H-M   'P 1'
#
loop_
_entity.id
_entity.type
_entity.pdbx_description
1 polymer ?
#
loop_
_entity_poly.entity_id
_entity_poly.type
_entity_poly.pdbx_seq_one_letter_code
_entity_poly.pdbx_strand_id
1 'polypeptide(L)' 'MKPDKTSDIPLYIQIRDSLREEIRSGARSAGDRLPPVTVLAAEKSVTPATVRRALQDLSAEGLITSHVGRGTFVSSVAAR' A
#
# COMPACT_ATOMS: atom_id res chain seq x y z
N MET A 1 -1.28 -10.18 7.01
CA MET A 1 -2.24 -9.50 7.88
C MET A 1 -3.63 -9.54 7.27
N LYS A 2 -4.63 -9.85 8.06
CA LYS A 2 -6.02 -9.80 7.61
C LYS A 2 -6.67 -8.53 8.15
N PRO A 3 -7.34 -7.72 7.32
CA PRO A 3 -8.04 -6.54 7.82
C PRO A 3 -9.21 -6.95 8.72
N ASP A 4 -9.46 -6.15 9.74
CA ASP A 4 -10.55 -6.38 10.67
C ASP A 4 -11.85 -5.81 10.10
N LYS A 5 -12.71 -6.69 9.57
CA LYS A 5 -13.98 -6.30 8.97
C LYS A 5 -15.06 -5.95 9.99
N THR A 6 -14.82 -6.24 11.27
CA THR A 6 -15.74 -5.89 12.35
C THR A 6 -15.39 -4.54 12.98
N SER A 7 -14.23 -3.98 12.64
CA SER A 7 -13.81 -2.67 13.11
C SER A 7 -14.61 -1.54 12.44
N ASP A 8 -14.80 -0.43 13.16
CA ASP A 8 -15.39 0.77 12.58
C ASP A 8 -14.45 1.48 11.61
N ILE A 9 -13.17 1.09 11.58
CA ILE A 9 -12.18 1.69 10.68
C ILE A 9 -12.40 1.14 9.27
N PRO A 10 -12.58 2.01 8.26
CA PRO A 10 -12.73 1.56 6.87
C PRO A 10 -11.56 0.67 6.43
N LEU A 11 -11.85 -0.33 5.60
CA LEU A 11 -10.85 -1.28 5.15
C LEU A 11 -9.67 -0.59 4.44
N TYR A 12 -9.94 0.42 3.61
CA TYR A 12 -8.84 1.09 2.89
C TYR A 12 -7.85 1.76 3.84
N ILE A 13 -8.33 2.27 4.97
CA ILE A 13 -7.46 2.87 5.99
C ILE A 13 -6.60 1.80 6.65
N GLN A 14 -7.17 0.64 6.94
CA GLN A 14 -6.42 -0.48 7.50
C GLN A 14 -5.33 -0.95 6.54
N ILE A 15 -5.64 -1.06 5.25
CA ILE A 15 -4.68 -1.45 4.22
C ILE A 15 -3.59 -0.38 4.08
N ARG A 16 -3.98 0.89 4.03
CA ARG A 16 -3.03 2.00 3.96
C ARG A 16 -2.05 1.95 5.13
N ASP A 17 -2.56 1.80 6.35
CA ASP A 17 -1.72 1.79 7.55
C ASP A 17 -0.81 0.56 7.58
N SER A 18 -1.30 -0.59 7.12
CA SER A 18 -0.51 -1.81 7.01
C SER A 18 0.66 -1.63 6.04
N LEU A 19 0.40 -1.08 4.86
CA LEU A 19 1.43 -0.83 3.85
C LEU A 19 2.42 0.23 4.34
N ARG A 20 1.93 1.27 5.00
CA ARG A 20 2.79 2.31 5.57
C ARG A 20 3.78 1.70 6.56
N GLU A 21 3.30 0.81 7.42
CA GLU A 21 4.15 0.14 8.40
C GLU A 21 5.18 -0.76 7.73
N GLU A 22 4.80 -1.48 6.67
CA GLU A 22 5.74 -2.30 5.91
C GLU A 22 6.87 -1.46 5.30
N ILE A 23 6.54 -0.25 4.85
CA ILE A 23 7.53 0.68 4.30
C ILE A 23 8.43 1.22 5.41
N ARG A 24 7.85 1.63 6.52
CA ARG A 24 8.60 2.21 7.63
C ARG A 24 9.52 1.22 8.32
N SER A 25 9.06 -0.03 8.44
CA SER A 25 9.84 -1.08 9.10
C SER A 25 10.95 -1.64 8.23
N GLY A 26 10.97 -1.30 6.94
CA GLY A 26 11.95 -1.82 5.99
C GLY A 26 11.54 -3.15 5.35
N ALA A 27 10.35 -3.67 5.67
CA ALA A 27 9.84 -4.87 5.01
C ALA A 27 9.70 -4.65 3.50
N ARG A 28 9.40 -3.40 3.12
CA ARG A 28 9.44 -2.95 1.73
C ARG A 28 10.43 -1.80 1.67
N SER A 29 11.55 -2.01 0.98
CA SER A 29 12.63 -1.05 0.92
C SER A 29 12.39 0.04 -0.12
N ALA A 30 13.07 1.17 0.04
CA ALA A 30 13.04 2.24 -0.96
C ALA A 30 13.47 1.70 -2.33
N GLY A 31 12.70 2.04 -3.36
CA GLY A 31 12.95 1.56 -4.71
C GLY A 31 12.30 0.21 -5.04
N ASP A 32 11.78 -0.49 -4.05
CA ASP A 32 11.09 -1.76 -4.30
C ASP A 32 9.80 -1.53 -5.08
N ARG A 33 9.53 -2.43 -6.01
CA ARG A 33 8.28 -2.41 -6.74
C ARG A 33 7.20 -3.09 -5.90
N LEU A 34 6.05 -2.44 -5.78
CA LEU A 34 4.89 -3.03 -5.13
C LEU A 34 4.25 -4.05 -6.07
N PRO A 35 3.68 -5.15 -5.52
CA PRO A 35 2.92 -6.08 -6.34
C PRO A 35 1.75 -5.38 -7.05
N PRO A 36 1.26 -5.92 -8.17
CA PRO A 36 0.05 -5.38 -8.81
C PRO A 36 -1.11 -5.29 -7.84
N VAL A 37 -2.03 -4.37 -8.10
CA VAL A 37 -3.20 -4.14 -7.24
C VAL A 37 -3.98 -5.44 -6.97
N THR A 38 -4.16 -6.27 -8.00
CA THR A 38 -4.88 -7.54 -7.86
C THR A 38 -4.18 -8.50 -6.90
N VAL A 39 -2.85 -8.52 -6.94
CA VAL A 39 -2.05 -9.37 -6.05
C VAL A 39 -2.13 -8.86 -4.62
N LEU A 40 -1.98 -7.55 -4.42
CA LEU A 40 -2.11 -6.95 -3.09
C LEU A 40 -3.51 -7.18 -2.51
N ALA A 41 -4.54 -7.08 -3.34
CA ALA A 41 -5.91 -7.34 -2.90
C ALA A 41 -6.07 -8.78 -2.40
N ALA A 42 -5.49 -9.73 -3.12
CA ALA A 42 -5.53 -11.14 -2.70
C ALA A 42 -4.73 -11.35 -1.41
N GLU A 43 -3.55 -10.76 -1.29
CA GLU A 43 -2.72 -10.87 -0.09
C GLU A 43 -3.41 -10.30 1.14
N LYS A 44 -4.12 -9.19 0.98
CA LYS A 44 -4.78 -8.48 2.09
C LYS A 44 -6.23 -8.90 2.28
N SER A 45 -6.74 -9.81 1.46
CA SER A 45 -8.12 -10.31 1.53
C SER A 45 -9.17 -9.19 1.38
N VAL A 46 -8.92 -8.28 0.45
CA VAL A 46 -9.82 -7.15 0.15
C VAL A 46 -10.02 -7.04 -1.36
N THR A 47 -10.88 -6.12 -1.79
CA THR A 47 -11.10 -5.86 -3.22
C THR A 47 -9.99 -4.98 -3.80
N PRO A 48 -9.74 -5.06 -5.12
CA PRO A 48 -8.80 -4.15 -5.78
C PRO A 48 -9.14 -2.67 -5.59
N ALA A 49 -10.41 -2.32 -5.55
CA ALA A 49 -10.83 -0.94 -5.32
C ALA A 49 -10.34 -0.42 -3.96
N THR A 50 -10.41 -1.27 -2.94
CA THR A 50 -9.92 -0.93 -1.59
C THR A 50 -8.42 -0.67 -1.62
N VAL A 51 -7.66 -1.51 -2.32
CA VAL A 51 -6.21 -1.34 -2.47
C VAL A 51 -5.89 -0.04 -3.20
N ARG A 52 -6.59 0.24 -4.31
CA ARG A 52 -6.37 1.48 -5.07
C ARG A 52 -6.58 2.72 -4.20
N ARG A 53 -7.62 2.72 -3.37
CA ARG A 53 -7.88 3.84 -2.47
C ARG A 53 -6.75 4.02 -1.47
N ALA A 54 -6.25 2.92 -0.89
CA ALA A 54 -5.13 2.96 0.04
C ALA A 54 -3.87 3.49 -0.64
N LEU A 55 -3.60 3.05 -1.87
CA LEU A 55 -2.43 3.49 -2.63
C LEU A 55 -2.51 4.98 -2.99
N GLN A 56 -3.71 5.50 -3.27
CA GLN A 56 -3.89 6.92 -3.52
C GLN A 56 -3.45 7.76 -2.32
N ASP A 57 -3.84 7.34 -1.11
CA ASP A 57 -3.45 8.02 0.11
C ASP A 57 -1.94 7.97 0.33
N LEU A 58 -1.32 6.80 0.13
CA LEU A 58 0.13 6.65 0.27
C LEU A 58 0.89 7.49 -0.75
N SER A 59 0.38 7.59 -1.97
CA SER A 59 0.97 8.43 -3.01
C SER A 59 0.90 9.90 -2.61
N ALA A 60 -0.22 10.34 -2.07
CA ALA A 60 -0.39 11.72 -1.59
C ALA A 60 0.57 12.03 -0.43
N GLU A 61 0.92 11.03 0.37
CA GLU A 61 1.90 11.18 1.47
C GLU A 61 3.34 11.14 0.98
N GLY A 62 3.57 10.85 -0.30
CA GLY A 62 4.91 10.76 -0.85
C GLY A 62 5.64 9.46 -0.54
N LEU A 63 4.94 8.45 -0.02
CA LEU A 63 5.55 7.18 0.36
C LEU A 63 5.74 6.23 -0.82
N ILE A 64 4.95 6.40 -1.87
CA ILE A 64 5.04 5.60 -3.09
C ILE A 64 4.95 6.50 -4.32
N THR A 65 5.46 6.01 -5.44
CA THR A 65 5.45 6.72 -6.72
C THR A 65 4.95 5.79 -7.81
N SER A 66 3.99 6.24 -8.60
CA SER A 66 3.47 5.48 -9.74
C SER A 66 4.15 5.92 -11.02
N HIS A 67 4.56 4.94 -11.83
CA HIS A 67 5.18 5.20 -13.13
C HIS A 67 4.39 4.44 -14.20
N VAL A 68 3.80 5.18 -15.13
CA VAL A 68 3.00 4.59 -16.21
C VAL A 68 3.83 3.56 -16.97
N GLY A 69 3.27 2.36 -17.13
CA GLY A 69 3.93 1.27 -17.84
C GLY A 69 5.00 0.54 -17.05
N ARG A 70 5.35 1.01 -15.85
CA ARG A 70 6.38 0.37 -15.02
C ARG A 70 5.86 -0.17 -13.70
N GLY A 71 4.82 0.45 -13.16
CA GLY A 71 4.21 0.04 -11.91
C GLY A 71 4.36 1.07 -10.80
N THR A 72 4.15 0.63 -9.57
CA THR A 72 4.22 1.47 -8.37
C THR A 72 5.43 1.05 -7.54
N PHE A 73 6.21 2.03 -7.09
CA PHE A 73 7.45 1.79 -6.36
C PHE A 73 7.45 2.53 -5.03
N VAL A 74 8.15 1.98 -4.05
CA VAL A 74 8.38 2.66 -2.78
C VAL A 74 9.30 3.86 -3.04
N SER A 75 8.88 5.04 -2.57
CA SER A 75 9.64 6.27 -2.77
C SER A 75 10.96 6.21 -1.98
N SER A 76 12.02 6.76 -2.56
CA SER A 76 13.31 6.82 -1.89
C SER A 76 13.28 7.72 -0.64
N VAL A 77 12.37 8.69 -0.57
CA VAL A 77 12.21 9.54 0.62
C VAL A 77 11.46 8.83 1.75
N ALA A 78 10.75 7.74 1.46
CA ALA A 78 9.99 7.00 2.47
C ALA A 78 10.91 6.28 3.47
N ALA A 79 12.17 6.04 3.11
CA ALA A 79 13.14 5.34 3.96
C ALA A 79 13.79 6.23 5.02
N ARG A 80 13.45 7.50 5.05
CA ARG A 80 14.05 8.47 5.99
C ARG A 80 13.21 8.70 7.21
#